data_0416d20635df781c592dee5ae2632471
#
_entry.id   0416d20635df781c592dee5ae2632471
#
_cell.length_a   1.000
_cell.length_b   1.000
_cell.length_c   1.000
_cell.angle_alpha   90.00
_cell.angle_beta   90.00
_cell.angle_gamma   90.00
#
_symmetry.space_group_name_H-M   'P 1'
#
loop_
_entity.id
_entity.type
_entity.pdbx_description
1 polymer ?
#
loop_
_entity_poly.entity_id
_entity_poly.type
_entity_poly.pdbx_seq_one_letter_code
_entity_poly.pdbx_strand_id
1 'polypeptide(L)'
;RDRTVSRGLGDVYKRQHTDNPYRNPVPCIQLLHCIESKVSGGLSTLVDGYTVTEDLKNQYPEFYKILTEVKVRFKFIDKEVILETMAPLIELNDDKSFKQVRFSPRLDYVPILDKEELDLYYNARKKLSEMYNSDKYRIEFKLEPKDLIMMDNYRLLHGRTAYETKEGERFLQGCYIAVSYTHLRAHETQFD
;
A
#
# COMPACT_ATOMS: atom_id res chain seq x y z
N ARG A 1 7.65 -1.78 -18.49
CA ARG A 1 8.63 -2.08 -17.41
C ARG A 1 8.80 -0.82 -16.58
N ASP A 2 8.00 -0.66 -15.55
CA ASP A 2 8.15 0.46 -14.62
C ASP A 2 9.30 0.15 -13.67
N ARG A 3 10.44 0.74 -13.94
CA ARG A 3 11.63 0.69 -13.09
C ARG A 3 11.55 1.85 -12.10
N THR A 4 11.04 1.60 -10.91
CA THR A 4 11.10 2.60 -9.84
C THR A 4 12.43 2.45 -9.10
N VAL A 5 13.39 3.31 -9.42
CA VAL A 5 14.63 3.44 -8.65
C VAL A 5 14.38 4.40 -7.51
N SER A 6 14.20 3.89 -6.30
CA SER A 6 14.16 4.73 -5.10
C SER A 6 15.58 5.16 -4.74
N ARG A 7 16.03 6.28 -5.30
CA ARG A 7 17.22 6.98 -4.80
C ARG A 7 16.79 7.81 -3.61
N GLY A 8 17.17 7.33 -2.42
CA GLY A 8 16.62 7.75 -1.16
C GLY A 8 16.94 9.18 -0.76
N LEU A 9 15.95 9.80 -0.13
CA LEU A 9 16.16 10.77 0.95
C LEU A 9 16.37 9.91 2.21
N GLY A 10 17.62 9.73 2.64
CA GLY A 10 18.05 8.72 3.61
C GLY A 10 17.45 8.83 5.00
N ASP A 11 17.13 10.03 5.45
CA ASP A 11 16.74 10.28 6.85
C ASP A 11 15.22 10.17 7.09
N VAL A 12 14.43 9.77 6.08
CA VAL A 12 12.98 9.78 6.17
C VAL A 12 12.41 8.39 6.35
N TYR A 13 11.73 8.18 7.48
CA TYR A 13 10.81 7.07 7.69
C TYR A 13 9.78 7.02 6.56
N LYS A 14 9.74 5.92 5.81
CA LYS A 14 8.72 5.71 4.79
C LYS A 14 7.53 5.00 5.42
N ARG A 15 6.46 5.77 5.70
CA ARG A 15 5.24 5.25 6.33
C ARG A 15 4.60 4.15 5.49
N GLN A 16 3.82 3.30 6.14
CA GLN A 16 3.05 2.24 5.49
C GLN A 16 2.18 2.79 4.36
N HIS A 17 2.24 2.13 3.20
CA HIS A 17 1.46 2.48 2.01
C HIS A 17 1.30 1.27 1.08
N THR A 18 0.33 1.35 0.18
CA THR A 18 0.23 0.47 -0.99
C THR A 18 0.76 1.22 -2.21
N ASP A 19 1.33 0.50 -3.16
CA ASP A 19 1.87 1.11 -4.37
C ASP A 19 0.82 1.21 -5.49
N ASN A 20 0.96 2.25 -6.31
CA ASN A 20 0.13 2.52 -7.48
C ASN A 20 -1.40 2.60 -7.21
N PRO A 21 -1.87 3.24 -6.11
CA PRO A 21 -3.30 3.28 -5.80
C PRO A 21 -4.12 4.06 -6.85
N TYR A 22 -3.47 4.82 -7.71
CA TYR A 22 -4.04 5.62 -8.79
C TYR A 22 -4.28 4.81 -10.08
N ARG A 23 -3.89 3.53 -10.14
CA ARG A 23 -4.14 2.64 -11.28
C ARG A 23 -5.45 1.89 -11.13
N ASN A 24 -6.05 1.54 -12.25
CA ASN A 24 -7.21 0.66 -12.32
C ASN A 24 -7.07 -0.32 -13.51
N PRO A 25 -6.84 -1.62 -13.25
CA PRO A 25 -6.62 -2.22 -11.94
C PRO A 25 -5.28 -1.82 -11.31
N VAL A 26 -5.22 -1.89 -9.98
CA VAL A 26 -3.94 -1.80 -9.26
C VAL A 26 -3.11 -3.04 -9.60
N PRO A 27 -1.79 -2.93 -9.80
CA PRO A 27 -0.92 -4.10 -9.91
C PRO A 27 -0.99 -4.94 -8.61
N CYS A 28 -1.43 -6.19 -8.71
CA CYS A 28 -1.68 -7.01 -7.52
C CYS A 28 -0.39 -7.57 -6.89
N ILE A 29 0.60 -7.93 -7.70
CA ILE A 29 1.86 -8.47 -7.21
C ILE A 29 2.95 -7.40 -7.29
N GLN A 30 3.62 -7.20 -6.16
CA GLN A 30 4.80 -6.35 -6.06
C GLN A 30 6.01 -7.18 -5.67
N LEU A 31 7.11 -6.94 -6.35
CA LEU A 31 8.40 -7.54 -6.06
C LEU A 31 9.37 -6.45 -5.59
N LEU A 32 10.12 -6.72 -4.52
CA LEU A 32 11.22 -5.88 -4.06
C LEU A 32 12.47 -6.73 -3.93
N HIS A 33 13.46 -6.47 -4.78
CA HIS A 33 14.74 -7.16 -4.76
C HIS A 33 15.80 -6.27 -4.11
N CYS A 34 16.47 -6.79 -3.09
CA CYS A 34 17.59 -6.11 -2.45
C CYS A 34 18.87 -6.35 -3.25
N ILE A 35 19.37 -5.30 -3.86
CA ILE A 35 20.66 -5.33 -4.58
C ILE A 35 21.80 -5.04 -3.60
N GLU A 36 21.60 -4.06 -2.71
CA GLU A 36 22.61 -3.64 -1.74
C GLU A 36 21.96 -3.09 -0.47
N SER A 37 22.53 -3.41 0.69
CA SER A 37 22.03 -2.97 2.01
C SER A 37 23.20 -2.88 3.01
N LYS A 38 24.01 -1.81 2.89
CA LYS A 38 25.21 -1.58 3.73
C LYS A 38 24.98 -0.57 4.85
N VAL A 39 23.73 -0.13 5.04
CA VAL A 39 23.38 0.88 6.05
C VAL A 39 22.87 0.24 7.32
N SER A 40 23.05 0.91 8.47
CA SER A 40 22.31 0.60 9.69
C SER A 40 20.87 1.13 9.59
N GLY A 41 19.92 0.44 10.19
CA GLY A 41 18.49 0.75 10.00
C GLY A 41 17.95 0.36 8.63
N GLY A 42 16.99 1.11 8.12
CA GLY A 42 16.36 0.83 6.82
C GLY A 42 15.63 -0.50 6.77
N LEU A 43 15.15 -0.98 7.92
CA LEU A 43 14.38 -2.22 8.01
C LEU A 43 13.13 -2.09 7.14
N SER A 44 12.84 -3.11 6.38
CA SER A 44 11.57 -3.23 5.66
C SER A 44 10.46 -3.52 6.65
N THR A 45 9.30 -2.91 6.43
CA THR A 45 8.15 -3.09 7.30
C THR A 45 6.96 -3.55 6.48
N LEU A 46 6.18 -4.49 7.00
CA LEU A 46 4.94 -4.97 6.39
C LEU A 46 3.79 -4.94 7.40
N VAL A 47 2.60 -4.67 6.87
CA VAL A 47 1.33 -4.71 7.62
C VAL A 47 0.28 -5.41 6.79
N ASP A 48 -0.46 -6.34 7.40
CA ASP A 48 -1.61 -6.96 6.78
C ASP A 48 -2.83 -6.02 6.84
N GLY A 49 -3.13 -5.38 5.71
CA GLY A 49 -4.27 -4.46 5.59
C GLY A 49 -5.62 -5.13 5.82
N TYR A 50 -5.76 -6.42 5.51
CA TYR A 50 -6.98 -7.18 5.80
C TYR A 50 -7.23 -7.30 7.31
N THR A 51 -6.23 -7.72 8.08
CA THR A 51 -6.34 -7.83 9.54
C THR A 51 -6.67 -6.48 10.18
N VAL A 52 -6.01 -5.40 9.73
CA VAL A 52 -6.31 -4.05 10.23
C VAL A 52 -7.75 -3.63 9.86
N THR A 53 -8.22 -3.97 8.65
CA THR A 53 -9.58 -3.67 8.20
C THR A 53 -10.63 -4.38 9.05
N GLU A 54 -10.43 -5.66 9.38
CA GLU A 54 -11.35 -6.42 10.24
C GLU A 54 -11.35 -5.86 11.66
N ASP A 55 -10.20 -5.52 12.23
CA ASP A 55 -10.12 -4.89 13.54
C ASP A 55 -10.79 -3.50 13.56
N LEU A 56 -10.60 -2.70 12.49
CA LEU A 56 -11.28 -1.40 12.35
C LEU A 56 -12.80 -1.58 12.28
N LYS A 57 -13.28 -2.53 11.50
CA LYS A 57 -14.70 -2.86 11.36
C LYS A 57 -15.34 -3.21 12.71
N ASN A 58 -14.64 -4.01 13.52
CA ASN A 58 -15.13 -4.47 14.82
C ASN A 58 -15.07 -3.38 15.90
N GLN A 59 -14.02 -2.55 15.91
CA GLN A 59 -13.79 -1.57 16.98
C GLN A 59 -14.38 -0.19 16.65
N TYR A 60 -14.44 0.18 15.37
CA TYR A 60 -14.85 1.50 14.88
C TYR A 60 -15.74 1.37 13.63
N PRO A 61 -16.96 0.80 13.75
CA PRO A 61 -17.80 0.47 12.59
C PRO A 61 -18.18 1.69 11.74
N GLU A 62 -18.34 2.88 12.34
CA GLU A 62 -18.61 4.11 11.60
C GLU A 62 -17.40 4.54 10.75
N PHE A 63 -16.18 4.38 11.27
CA PHE A 63 -14.96 4.66 10.54
C PHE A 63 -14.76 3.68 9.38
N TYR A 64 -15.03 2.39 9.62
CA TYR A 64 -15.01 1.39 8.57
C TYR A 64 -16.00 1.75 7.46
N LYS A 65 -17.25 2.10 7.83
CA LYS A 65 -18.29 2.45 6.87
C LYS A 65 -17.85 3.60 5.96
N ILE A 66 -17.44 4.73 6.53
CA ILE A 66 -17.08 5.90 5.74
C ILE A 66 -15.86 5.65 4.83
N LEU A 67 -14.88 4.84 5.29
CA LEU A 67 -13.70 4.50 4.49
C LEU A 67 -13.96 3.47 3.38
N THR A 68 -15.10 2.78 3.42
CA THR A 68 -15.56 1.90 2.34
C THR A 68 -16.50 2.60 1.35
N GLU A 69 -17.16 3.70 1.75
CA GLU A 69 -18.17 4.41 0.95
C GLU A 69 -17.60 5.64 0.24
N VAL A 70 -16.79 6.44 0.93
CA VAL A 70 -16.26 7.68 0.36
C VAL A 70 -15.15 7.37 -0.64
N LYS A 71 -15.41 7.71 -1.92
CA LYS A 71 -14.42 7.59 -2.99
C LYS A 71 -13.55 8.84 -3.02
N VAL A 72 -12.26 8.65 -2.83
CA VAL A 72 -11.24 9.69 -2.98
C VAL A 72 -10.56 9.59 -4.33
N ARG A 73 -10.03 10.69 -4.82
CA ARG A 73 -9.25 10.70 -6.04
C ARG A 73 -7.80 10.37 -5.74
N PHE A 74 -7.33 9.23 -6.20
CA PHE A 74 -5.91 8.93 -6.27
C PHE A 74 -5.34 9.48 -7.55
N LYS A 75 -4.29 10.29 -7.46
CA LYS A 75 -3.69 10.95 -8.62
C LYS A 75 -2.17 10.91 -8.57
N PHE A 76 -1.59 10.56 -9.70
CA PHE A 76 -0.15 10.61 -9.98
C PHE A 76 0.08 11.48 -11.23
N ILE A 77 1.05 12.38 -11.15
CA ILE A 77 1.46 13.23 -12.24
C ILE A 77 2.97 13.07 -12.42
N ASP A 78 3.38 12.74 -13.62
CA ASP A 78 4.75 12.80 -14.09
C ASP A 78 4.79 13.65 -15.38
N LYS A 79 5.98 13.92 -15.91
CA LYS A 79 6.21 14.87 -17.02
C LYS A 79 5.29 14.65 -18.23
N GLU A 80 4.96 13.41 -18.55
CA GLU A 80 4.20 13.04 -19.75
C GLU A 80 2.92 12.27 -19.45
N VAL A 81 2.66 11.93 -18.18
CA VAL A 81 1.56 11.02 -17.80
C VAL A 81 0.80 11.55 -16.60
N ILE A 82 -0.51 11.58 -16.72
CA ILE A 82 -1.45 11.75 -15.60
C ILE A 82 -2.22 10.45 -15.45
N LEU A 83 -2.12 9.83 -14.28
CA LEU A 83 -2.88 8.63 -13.93
C LEU A 83 -3.76 8.97 -12.73
N GLU A 84 -5.06 8.64 -12.84
CA GLU A 84 -5.99 8.89 -11.75
C GLU A 84 -7.12 7.87 -11.71
N THR A 85 -7.63 7.63 -10.51
CA THR A 85 -8.82 6.82 -10.28
C THR A 85 -9.58 7.31 -9.06
N MET A 86 -10.90 7.08 -9.05
CA MET A 86 -11.78 7.30 -7.90
C MET A 86 -12.05 5.96 -7.22
N ALA A 87 -11.64 5.82 -5.96
CA ALA A 87 -11.85 4.60 -5.20
C ALA A 87 -11.91 4.91 -3.69
N PRO A 88 -12.55 4.05 -2.87
CA PRO A 88 -12.45 4.15 -1.42
C PRO A 88 -11.07 3.69 -0.93
N LEU A 89 -10.72 4.02 0.32
CA LEU A 89 -9.48 3.51 0.95
C LEU A 89 -9.56 2.01 1.22
N ILE A 90 -10.74 1.50 1.55
CA ILE A 90 -11.04 0.08 1.73
C ILE A 90 -12.04 -0.30 0.66
N GLU A 91 -11.62 -1.10 -0.30
CA GLU A 91 -12.47 -1.54 -1.42
C GLU A 91 -13.01 -2.93 -1.12
N LEU A 92 -14.30 -3.11 -1.34
CA LEU A 92 -15.02 -4.37 -1.15
C LEU A 92 -15.45 -4.94 -2.51
N ASN A 93 -15.59 -6.25 -2.58
CA ASN A 93 -16.27 -6.94 -3.66
C ASN A 93 -17.79 -6.71 -3.58
N ASP A 94 -18.53 -7.11 -4.61
CA ASP A 94 -20.00 -6.98 -4.66
C ASP A 94 -20.70 -7.74 -3.53
N ASP A 95 -20.12 -8.85 -3.07
CA ASP A 95 -20.59 -9.65 -1.92
C ASP A 95 -20.20 -9.07 -0.56
N LYS A 96 -19.63 -7.86 -0.53
CA LYS A 96 -19.11 -7.16 0.66
C LYS A 96 -17.89 -7.81 1.32
N SER A 97 -17.30 -8.81 0.71
CA SER A 97 -16.00 -9.31 1.15
C SER A 97 -14.89 -8.31 0.85
N PHE A 98 -13.79 -8.40 1.60
CA PHE A 98 -12.61 -7.57 1.39
C PHE A 98 -12.02 -7.81 -0.01
N LYS A 99 -11.74 -6.74 -0.74
CA LYS A 99 -11.06 -6.80 -2.03
C LYS A 99 -9.62 -6.29 -1.94
N GLN A 100 -9.44 -5.05 -1.50
CA GLN A 100 -8.12 -4.43 -1.37
C GLN A 100 -8.15 -3.19 -0.49
N VAL A 101 -6.97 -2.77 -0.06
CA VAL A 101 -6.74 -1.44 0.50
C VAL A 101 -5.95 -0.58 -0.46
N ARG A 102 -6.31 0.71 -0.52
CA ARG A 102 -5.58 1.74 -1.24
C ARG A 102 -5.18 2.80 -0.24
N PHE A 103 -3.93 2.85 0.14
CA PHE A 103 -3.48 3.82 1.13
C PHE A 103 -2.16 4.47 0.72
N SER A 104 -2.22 5.78 0.55
CA SER A 104 -1.03 6.59 0.30
C SER A 104 -1.13 7.91 1.03
N PRO A 105 -0.15 8.27 1.88
CA PRO A 105 -0.20 9.54 2.61
C PRO A 105 -0.09 10.78 1.72
N ARG A 106 0.15 10.63 0.41
CA ARG A 106 0.49 11.74 -0.49
C ARG A 106 -0.31 11.82 -1.79
N LEU A 107 -1.08 10.80 -2.11
CA LEU A 107 -1.69 10.67 -3.45
C LEU A 107 -3.21 10.66 -3.45
N ASP A 108 -3.85 10.75 -2.27
CA ASP A 108 -5.30 10.75 -2.10
C ASP A 108 -5.83 12.18 -1.88
N TYR A 109 -6.87 12.52 -2.61
CA TYR A 109 -7.55 13.81 -2.57
C TYR A 109 -8.99 13.59 -2.19
N VAL A 110 -9.38 14.10 -1.01
CA VAL A 110 -10.73 13.97 -0.47
C VAL A 110 -11.71 14.81 -1.31
N PRO A 111 -12.89 14.27 -1.68
CA PRO A 111 -13.93 15.03 -2.39
C PRO A 111 -14.52 16.11 -1.49
N ILE A 112 -15.37 16.96 -2.06
CA ILE A 112 -16.19 17.90 -1.30
C ILE A 112 -17.25 17.09 -0.55
N LEU A 113 -17.23 17.18 0.77
CA LEU A 113 -18.16 16.55 1.71
C LEU A 113 -18.77 17.66 2.58
N ASP A 114 -19.89 17.42 3.23
CA ASP A 114 -20.34 18.31 4.28
C ASP A 114 -19.40 18.26 5.48
N LYS A 115 -19.58 19.18 6.43
CA LYS A 115 -18.63 19.33 7.53
C LYS A 115 -18.57 18.09 8.43
N GLU A 116 -19.71 17.49 8.74
CA GLU A 116 -19.80 16.34 9.65
C GLU A 116 -19.18 15.11 9.01
N GLU A 117 -19.48 14.86 7.75
CA GLU A 117 -18.90 13.76 6.98
C GLU A 117 -17.40 13.94 6.78
N LEU A 118 -16.94 15.17 6.52
CA LEU A 118 -15.53 15.49 6.37
C LEU A 118 -14.74 15.24 7.66
N ASP A 119 -15.27 15.70 8.81
CA ASP A 119 -14.66 15.48 10.10
C ASP A 119 -14.59 13.99 10.44
N LEU A 120 -15.67 13.24 10.19
CA LEU A 120 -15.71 11.79 10.36
C LEU A 120 -14.69 11.09 9.48
N TYR A 121 -14.62 11.48 8.19
CA TYR A 121 -13.65 10.90 7.25
C TYR A 121 -12.20 11.11 7.69
N TYR A 122 -11.83 12.32 8.08
CA TYR A 122 -10.46 12.60 8.53
C TYR A 122 -10.11 11.88 9.83
N ASN A 123 -11.04 11.78 10.77
CA ASN A 123 -10.85 11.00 12.01
C ASN A 123 -10.67 9.51 11.69
N ALA A 124 -11.49 8.96 10.81
CA ALA A 124 -11.39 7.58 10.35
C ALA A 124 -10.05 7.30 9.64
N ARG A 125 -9.66 8.18 8.70
CA ARG A 125 -8.39 8.09 7.97
C ARG A 125 -7.18 8.20 8.89
N LYS A 126 -7.24 9.09 9.88
CA LYS A 126 -6.21 9.23 10.92
C LYS A 126 -6.09 7.94 11.74
N LYS A 127 -7.23 7.40 12.20
CA LYS A 127 -7.26 6.15 12.96
C LYS A 127 -6.69 4.97 12.17
N LEU A 128 -7.10 4.84 10.91
CA LEU A 128 -6.55 3.81 10.01
C LEU A 128 -5.04 3.94 9.85
N SER A 129 -4.53 5.16 9.67
CA SER A 129 -3.09 5.43 9.61
C SER A 129 -2.35 5.08 10.90
N GLU A 130 -2.94 5.38 12.05
CA GLU A 130 -2.38 4.98 13.36
C GLU A 130 -2.28 3.46 13.49
N MET A 131 -3.34 2.73 13.10
CA MET A 131 -3.34 1.27 13.11
C MET A 131 -2.27 0.69 12.18
N TYR A 132 -2.15 1.19 10.94
CA TYR A 132 -1.12 0.75 9.99
C TYR A 132 0.32 1.01 10.47
N ASN A 133 0.53 1.98 11.33
CA ASN A 133 1.85 2.29 11.87
C ASN A 133 2.06 1.77 13.30
N SER A 134 1.12 1.03 13.87
CA SER A 134 1.22 0.43 15.18
C SER A 134 2.08 -0.82 15.18
N ASP A 135 2.87 -1.01 16.23
CA ASP A 135 3.68 -2.23 16.43
C ASP A 135 2.82 -3.49 16.58
N LYS A 136 1.52 -3.35 16.94
CA LYS A 136 0.57 -4.47 16.99
C LYS A 136 0.44 -5.20 15.65
N TYR A 137 0.50 -4.47 14.54
CA TYR A 137 0.22 -5.02 13.20
C TYR A 137 1.46 -5.09 12.31
N ARG A 138 2.53 -4.42 12.71
CA ARG A 138 3.73 -4.24 11.90
C ARG A 138 4.77 -5.29 12.22
N ILE A 139 5.29 -5.93 11.18
CA ILE A 139 6.52 -6.71 11.27
C ILE A 139 7.67 -5.91 10.65
N GLU A 140 8.87 -6.10 11.19
CA GLU A 140 10.09 -5.46 10.73
C GLU A 140 11.16 -6.51 10.46
N PHE A 141 11.89 -6.36 9.37
CA PHE A 141 12.98 -7.26 9.02
C PHE A 141 13.98 -6.56 8.10
N LYS A 142 15.22 -7.01 8.14
CA LYS A 142 16.26 -6.56 7.24
C LYS A 142 16.24 -7.40 5.97
N LEU A 143 16.36 -6.73 4.82
CA LEU A 143 16.64 -7.39 3.55
C LEU A 143 18.13 -7.39 3.33
N GLU A 144 18.70 -8.57 3.16
CA GLU A 144 20.08 -8.73 2.79
C GLU A 144 20.25 -8.72 1.25
N PRO A 145 21.44 -8.40 0.74
CA PRO A 145 21.70 -8.47 -0.69
C PRO A 145 21.33 -9.85 -1.27
N LYS A 146 20.58 -9.85 -2.37
CA LYS A 146 19.97 -11.00 -3.09
C LYS A 146 18.62 -11.45 -2.55
N ASP A 147 18.15 -10.94 -1.42
CA ASP A 147 16.77 -11.22 -0.98
C ASP A 147 15.76 -10.62 -1.94
N LEU A 148 14.69 -11.36 -2.17
CA LEU A 148 13.53 -10.95 -2.94
C LEU A 148 12.26 -11.12 -2.10
N ILE A 149 11.51 -10.04 -1.91
CA ILE A 149 10.15 -10.11 -1.38
C ILE A 149 9.17 -10.10 -2.55
N MET A 150 8.20 -11.01 -2.51
CA MET A 150 6.99 -10.98 -3.33
C MET A 150 5.80 -10.76 -2.41
N MET A 151 4.97 -9.76 -2.71
CA MET A 151 3.84 -9.41 -1.86
C MET A 151 2.58 -9.14 -2.68
N ASP A 152 1.43 -9.46 -2.09
CA ASP A 152 0.12 -9.06 -2.58
C ASP A 152 -0.13 -7.59 -2.22
N ASN A 153 -0.03 -6.70 -3.21
CA ASN A 153 -0.21 -5.27 -3.05
C ASN A 153 -1.69 -4.85 -2.87
N TYR A 154 -2.65 -5.78 -3.05
CA TYR A 154 -4.05 -5.55 -2.70
C TYR A 154 -4.26 -5.62 -1.19
N ARG A 155 -3.45 -6.42 -0.51
CA ARG A 155 -3.60 -6.74 0.89
C ARG A 155 -2.52 -6.14 1.78
N LEU A 156 -1.25 -6.17 1.34
CA LEU A 156 -0.11 -5.81 2.17
C LEU A 156 0.29 -4.34 1.96
N LEU A 157 0.39 -3.61 3.07
CA LEU A 157 1.08 -2.33 3.09
C LEU A 157 2.54 -2.57 3.43
N HIS A 158 3.40 -1.75 2.85
CA HIS A 158 4.83 -1.80 3.11
C HIS A 158 5.39 -0.42 3.42
N GLY A 159 6.53 -0.42 4.07
CA GLY A 159 7.26 0.78 4.42
C GLY A 159 8.70 0.47 4.76
N ARG A 160 9.35 1.40 5.41
CA ARG A 160 10.69 1.18 5.94
C ARG A 160 10.98 2.11 7.10
N THR A 161 11.85 1.69 8.00
CA THR A 161 12.42 2.54 9.04
C THR A 161 13.44 3.53 8.46
N ALA A 162 13.77 4.58 9.20
CA ALA A 162 14.84 5.50 8.84
C ALA A 162 16.20 4.79 8.79
N TYR A 163 17.15 5.32 8.04
CA TYR A 163 18.53 4.84 7.98
C TYR A 163 19.48 6.01 7.66
N GLU A 164 20.74 5.83 8.07
CA GLU A 164 21.80 6.80 7.84
C GLU A 164 22.44 6.62 6.46
N THR A 165 22.26 7.59 5.58
CA THR A 165 22.83 7.55 4.21
C THR A 165 24.35 7.67 4.16
N LYS A 166 24.96 8.19 5.22
CA LYS A 166 26.42 8.36 5.31
C LYS A 166 27.16 7.06 5.55
N GLU A 167 26.48 6.01 6.02
CA GLU A 167 27.08 4.73 6.38
C GLU A 167 27.31 3.79 5.20
N GLY A 168 26.63 4.01 4.08
CA GLY A 168 26.76 3.17 2.91
C GLY A 168 25.58 3.27 1.94
N GLU A 169 25.53 2.35 0.99
CA GLU A 169 24.50 2.30 -0.02
C GLU A 169 23.38 1.33 0.38
N ARG A 170 22.14 1.73 0.06
CA ARG A 170 20.96 0.89 0.11
C ARG A 170 20.23 0.99 -1.21
N PHE A 171 20.19 -0.10 -1.96
CA PHE A 171 19.57 -0.17 -3.28
C PHE A 171 18.58 -1.32 -3.36
N LEU A 172 17.29 -0.98 -3.47
CA LEU A 172 16.21 -1.92 -3.76
C LEU A 172 15.64 -1.64 -5.14
N GLN A 173 15.39 -2.70 -5.89
CA GLN A 173 14.74 -2.65 -7.18
C GLN A 173 13.31 -3.18 -7.06
N GLY A 174 12.31 -2.37 -7.46
CA GLY A 174 10.90 -2.74 -7.46
C GLY A 174 10.42 -3.18 -8.84
N CYS A 175 9.48 -4.12 -8.87
CA CYS A 175 8.76 -4.53 -10.07
C CYS A 175 7.30 -4.83 -9.71
N TYR A 176 6.39 -4.60 -10.66
CA TYR A 176 4.96 -4.85 -10.48
C TYR A 176 4.47 -5.80 -11.56
N ILE A 177 3.59 -6.73 -11.15
CA ILE A 177 2.93 -7.67 -12.07
C ILE A 177 1.43 -7.44 -11.93
N ALA A 178 0.79 -7.06 -13.04
CA ALA A 178 -0.66 -7.06 -13.14
C ALA A 178 -1.10 -8.47 -13.54
N VAL A 179 -1.73 -9.18 -12.62
CA VAL A 179 -2.33 -10.49 -12.90
C VAL A 179 -3.80 -10.26 -13.20
N SER A 180 -4.23 -10.56 -14.44
CA SER A 180 -5.66 -10.60 -14.74
C SER A 180 -6.23 -11.93 -14.26
N TYR A 181 -7.33 -11.90 -13.52
CA TYR A 181 -8.02 -13.11 -13.03
C TYR A 181 -8.42 -14.10 -14.14
N THR A 182 -8.50 -13.65 -15.38
CA THR A 182 -8.78 -14.49 -16.54
C THR A 182 -7.66 -15.48 -16.87
N HIS A 183 -6.41 -15.17 -16.52
CA HIS A 183 -5.28 -16.08 -16.75
C HIS A 183 -5.16 -17.18 -15.67
N LEU A 184 -5.60 -16.91 -14.44
CA LEU A 184 -5.57 -17.92 -13.37
C LEU A 184 -6.57 -19.04 -13.60
N ARG A 185 -7.74 -18.76 -14.20
CA ARG A 185 -8.74 -19.80 -14.54
C ARG A 185 -8.32 -20.71 -15.71
N ALA A 186 -7.46 -20.24 -16.60
CA ALA A 186 -7.00 -21.05 -17.74
C ALA A 186 -5.98 -22.13 -17.34
N HIS A 187 -5.31 -21.99 -16.18
CA HIS A 187 -4.35 -22.99 -15.69
C HIS A 187 -4.95 -24.03 -14.75
N GLU A 188 -6.12 -23.78 -14.16
CA GLU A 188 -6.81 -24.76 -13.31
C GLU A 188 -7.53 -25.87 -14.10
N THR A 189 -7.69 -25.70 -15.41
CA THR A 189 -8.39 -26.71 -16.27
C THR A 189 -7.45 -27.66 -17.00
N GLN A 190 -6.14 -27.66 -16.70
CA GLN A 190 -5.17 -28.55 -17.34
C GLN A 190 -4.64 -29.71 -16.46
N PHE A 191 -5.29 -30.00 -15.33
CA PHE A 191 -4.95 -31.13 -14.49
C PHE A 191 -6.19 -32.03 -14.26
N ASP A 192 -6.68 -32.63 -15.33
CA ASP A 192 -7.49 -33.84 -15.30
C ASP A 192 -6.77 -34.95 -16.14
#